data_ac1ff3da7845cd7a4106161543fb665b
#
_entry.id   ac1ff3da7845cd7a4106161543fb665b
#
_cell.length_a   1.000
_cell.length_b   1.000
_cell.length_c   1.000
_cell.angle_alpha   90.00
_cell.angle_beta   90.00
_cell.angle_gamma   90.00
#
_symmetry.space_group_name_H-M   'P 1'
#
loop_
_entity.id
_entity.type
_entity.pdbx_description
1 polymer ?
#
loop_
_entity_poly.entity_id
_entity_poly.type
_entity_poly.pdbx_seq_one_letter_code
_entity_poly.pdbx_strand_id
1 'polypeptide(L)'
;MFKEIENFNLNNIFLINKIDLKDKIESNPLVENFSIFKRYPSSLDINIEKTKFLAKINKDNQIFYIGSNGKFIKNNSFNNELPFIFGNPEIFEFFKIKEIIDKSKISYTEIKNLYFFSSKIWDLELIDNTIIKLPNDNISLALNLAIEFLDDNKFIDARIENQIILDDSRI
;
A
#
# COMPACT_ATOMS: atom_id res chain seq x y z
N MET A 1 -5.44 9.34 19.12
CA MET A 1 -4.21 8.61 19.47
C MET A 1 -3.59 9.06 20.81
N PHE A 2 -3.27 10.35 21.00
CA PHE A 2 -2.71 10.80 22.30
C PHE A 2 -3.67 10.61 23.48
N LYS A 3 -4.98 10.82 23.30
CA LYS A 3 -6.00 10.62 24.36
C LYS A 3 -6.12 9.18 24.88
N GLU A 4 -5.73 8.19 24.10
CA GLU A 4 -5.79 6.77 24.53
C GLU A 4 -4.58 6.38 25.38
N ILE A 5 -3.47 7.09 25.23
CA ILE A 5 -2.26 6.90 26.04
C ILE A 5 -2.41 7.62 27.39
N GLU A 6 -3.15 8.76 27.42
CA GLU A 6 -3.45 9.49 28.65
C GLU A 6 -4.30 8.68 29.66
N ASN A 7 -5.06 7.68 29.16
CA ASN A 7 -5.84 6.78 30.03
C ASN A 7 -5.00 5.68 30.71
N PHE A 8 -3.71 5.56 30.40
CA PHE A 8 -2.80 4.78 31.23
C PHE A 8 -2.52 5.57 32.51
N ASN A 9 -2.72 4.92 33.65
CA ASN A 9 -2.43 5.51 34.96
C ASN A 9 -0.90 5.66 35.10
N LEU A 10 -0.36 6.75 34.51
CA LEU A 10 1.09 7.03 34.44
C LEU A 10 1.66 7.51 35.80
N ASN A 11 0.84 7.47 36.85
CA ASN A 11 1.24 7.99 38.17
C ASN A 11 2.39 7.22 38.82
N ASN A 12 2.69 6.01 38.33
CA ASN A 12 3.84 5.24 38.84
C ASN A 12 4.50 4.45 37.69
N ILE A 13 5.65 4.93 37.21
CA ILE A 13 6.40 4.31 36.13
C ILE A 13 6.82 2.85 36.41
N PHE A 14 6.95 2.49 37.72
CA PHE A 14 7.31 1.15 38.13
C PHE A 14 6.16 0.13 37.93
N LEU A 15 4.89 0.62 37.98
CA LEU A 15 3.70 -0.19 37.81
C LEU A 15 3.21 -0.28 36.37
N ILE A 16 3.83 0.47 35.45
CA ILE A 16 3.47 0.39 34.03
C ILE A 16 3.87 -0.99 33.48
N ASN A 17 2.87 -1.77 33.12
CA ASN A 17 3.08 -3.01 32.38
C ASN A 17 3.52 -2.66 30.94
N LYS A 18 4.78 -2.96 30.66
CA LYS A 18 5.38 -2.67 29.35
C LYS A 18 4.72 -3.47 28.22
N ILE A 19 4.18 -4.65 28.53
CA ILE A 19 3.51 -5.53 27.56
C ILE A 19 2.18 -4.92 27.16
N ASP A 20 1.33 -4.53 28.11
CA ASP A 20 0.01 -3.94 27.82
C ASP A 20 0.13 -2.64 27.03
N LEU A 21 1.13 -1.82 27.34
CA LEU A 21 1.41 -0.59 26.62
C LEU A 21 1.85 -0.87 25.17
N LYS A 22 2.72 -1.85 25.00
CA LYS A 22 3.20 -2.32 23.70
C LYS A 22 2.02 -2.81 22.85
N ASP A 23 1.21 -3.73 23.37
CA ASP A 23 0.08 -4.33 22.66
C ASP A 23 -0.94 -3.26 22.22
N LYS A 24 -1.18 -2.25 23.08
CA LYS A 24 -2.07 -1.16 22.75
C LYS A 24 -1.52 -0.24 21.66
N ILE A 25 -0.22 0.02 21.64
CA ILE A 25 0.41 0.81 20.58
C ILE A 25 0.42 0.00 19.27
N GLU A 26 0.78 -1.28 19.31
CA GLU A 26 0.81 -2.17 18.15
C GLU A 26 -0.58 -2.41 17.54
N SER A 27 -1.63 -2.41 18.35
CA SER A 27 -3.00 -2.57 17.85
C SER A 27 -3.48 -1.38 17.00
N ASN A 28 -2.85 -0.22 17.14
CA ASN A 28 -3.23 0.96 16.34
C ASN A 28 -2.70 0.82 14.90
N PRO A 29 -3.58 0.81 13.88
CA PRO A 29 -3.17 0.61 12.50
C PRO A 29 -2.36 1.78 11.91
N LEU A 30 -2.35 2.95 12.56
CA LEU A 30 -1.56 4.11 12.15
C LEU A 30 -0.09 4.05 12.61
N VAL A 31 0.27 3.03 13.39
CA VAL A 31 1.63 2.87 13.88
C VAL A 31 2.40 1.92 12.97
N GLU A 32 3.47 2.43 12.38
CA GLU A 32 4.46 1.65 11.63
C GLU A 32 5.43 0.97 12.56
N ASN A 33 6.05 1.79 13.41
CA ASN A 33 7.06 1.36 14.35
C ASN A 33 7.00 2.20 15.61
N PHE A 34 7.51 1.69 16.73
CA PHE A 34 7.60 2.47 17.96
C PHE A 34 8.74 1.97 18.84
N SER A 35 9.18 2.85 19.75
CA SER A 35 10.13 2.50 20.81
C SER A 35 9.71 3.12 22.14
N ILE A 36 9.94 2.38 23.23
CA ILE A 36 9.56 2.77 24.59
C ILE A 36 10.80 2.72 25.48
N PHE A 37 11.14 3.86 26.07
CA PHE A 37 12.27 4.01 26.99
C PHE A 37 11.79 4.53 28.33
N LYS A 38 12.11 3.81 29.41
CA LYS A 38 11.89 4.32 30.78
C LYS A 38 13.12 5.11 31.20
N ARG A 39 12.90 6.38 31.57
CA ARG A 39 13.92 7.23 32.20
C ARG A 39 13.57 7.40 33.67
N TYR A 40 14.37 6.77 34.51
CA TYR A 40 14.21 6.88 35.96
C TYR A 40 14.52 8.29 36.47
N PRO A 41 13.82 8.81 37.52
CA PRO A 41 12.84 8.05 38.33
C PRO A 41 11.42 8.07 37.80
N SER A 42 11.01 8.95 36.87
CA SER A 42 9.59 9.22 36.63
C SER A 42 9.19 9.52 35.18
N SER A 43 10.05 9.28 34.19
CA SER A 43 9.77 9.64 32.81
C SER A 43 9.66 8.41 31.90
N LEU A 44 8.74 8.47 30.93
CA LEU A 44 8.54 7.48 29.87
C LEU A 44 8.61 8.19 28.52
N ASP A 45 9.59 7.83 27.71
CA ASP A 45 9.71 8.31 26.34
C ASP A 45 9.12 7.27 25.38
N ILE A 46 8.15 7.68 24.58
CA ILE A 46 7.54 6.86 23.55
C ILE A 46 7.75 7.55 22.21
N ASN A 47 8.55 6.95 21.34
CA ASN A 47 8.71 7.41 19.97
C ASN A 47 7.81 6.56 19.08
N ILE A 48 7.01 7.21 18.22
CA ILE A 48 6.08 6.55 17.31
C ILE A 48 6.35 7.02 15.89
N GLU A 49 6.60 6.07 15.02
CA GLU A 49 6.65 6.28 13.58
C GLU A 49 5.27 5.97 12.99
N LYS A 50 4.76 6.88 12.16
CA LYS A 50 3.46 6.72 11.51
C LYS A 50 3.61 5.93 10.23
N THR A 51 2.66 5.02 9.97
CA THR A 51 2.57 4.31 8.70
C THR A 51 2.30 5.28 7.55
N LYS A 52 2.85 4.96 6.37
CA LYS A 52 2.57 5.67 5.12
C LYS A 52 1.39 5.00 4.42
N PHE A 53 0.49 5.78 3.86
CA PHE A 53 -0.60 5.24 3.06
C PHE A 53 -0.08 4.94 1.66
N LEU A 54 -0.35 3.73 1.17
CA LEU A 54 0.16 3.24 -0.11
C LEU A 54 -0.91 3.16 -1.19
N ALA A 55 -2.12 2.74 -0.85
CA ALA A 55 -3.23 2.59 -1.79
C ALA A 55 -4.58 2.72 -1.08
N LYS A 56 -5.64 2.80 -1.86
CA LYS A 56 -7.04 2.71 -1.41
C LYS A 56 -7.66 1.42 -1.90
N ILE A 57 -8.54 0.83 -1.11
CA ILE A 57 -9.29 -0.38 -1.47
C ILE A 57 -10.72 -0.30 -0.91
N ASN A 58 -11.69 -0.87 -1.62
CA ASN A 58 -13.03 -1.05 -1.09
C ASN A 58 -13.13 -2.44 -0.44
N LYS A 59 -13.54 -2.48 0.82
CA LYS A 59 -13.92 -3.69 1.55
C LYS A 59 -15.27 -3.47 2.22
N ASP A 60 -16.21 -4.35 1.97
CA ASP A 60 -17.56 -4.29 2.57
C ASP A 60 -18.25 -2.93 2.38
N ASN A 61 -18.18 -2.38 1.17
CA ASN A 61 -18.71 -1.06 0.81
C ASN A 61 -18.09 0.12 1.60
N GLN A 62 -16.92 -0.08 2.17
CA GLN A 62 -16.16 0.97 2.86
C GLN A 62 -14.77 1.10 2.25
N ILE A 63 -14.30 2.35 2.12
CA ILE A 63 -12.96 2.64 1.62
C ILE A 63 -11.97 2.58 2.78
N PHE A 64 -10.94 1.76 2.60
CA PHE A 64 -9.79 1.67 3.49
C PHE A 64 -8.52 2.11 2.77
N TYR A 65 -7.59 2.63 3.55
CA TYR A 65 -6.21 2.82 3.11
C TYR A 65 -5.39 1.61 3.52
N ILE A 66 -4.48 1.20 2.67
CA ILE A 66 -3.46 0.20 2.98
C ILE A 66 -2.22 0.94 3.46
N GLY A 67 -1.80 0.66 4.68
CA GLY A 67 -0.58 1.21 5.26
C GLY A 67 0.68 0.45 4.80
N SER A 68 1.85 1.09 4.91
CA SER A 68 3.14 0.44 4.71
C SER A 68 3.38 -0.73 5.67
N ASN A 69 2.69 -0.73 6.81
CA ASN A 69 2.66 -1.84 7.78
C ASN A 69 1.69 -2.97 7.42
N GLY A 70 1.04 -2.92 6.25
CA GLY A 70 0.09 -3.92 5.78
C GLY A 70 -1.29 -3.88 6.44
N LYS A 71 -1.55 -2.92 7.32
CA LYS A 71 -2.84 -2.80 8.01
C LYS A 71 -3.82 -1.97 7.19
N PHE A 72 -5.12 -2.31 7.34
CA PHE A 72 -6.20 -1.52 6.75
C PHE A 72 -6.59 -0.41 7.71
N ILE A 73 -6.65 0.82 7.19
CA ILE A 73 -6.88 2.03 7.98
C ILE A 73 -8.13 2.70 7.45
N LYS A 74 -9.15 2.80 8.32
CA LYS A 74 -10.34 3.58 8.02
C LYS A 74 -10.02 5.06 8.20
N ASN A 75 -10.10 5.82 7.12
CA ASN A 75 -9.89 7.27 7.15
C ASN A 75 -10.99 7.95 6.35
N ASN A 76 -11.52 9.04 6.89
CA ASN A 76 -12.55 9.84 6.23
C ASN A 76 -11.97 10.96 5.34
N SER A 77 -10.64 11.15 5.38
CA SER A 77 -9.95 12.13 4.52
C SER A 77 -9.57 11.46 3.21
N PHE A 78 -10.11 11.95 2.09
CA PHE A 78 -9.77 11.43 0.77
C PHE A 78 -8.42 12.01 0.32
N ASN A 79 -7.43 11.15 0.12
CA ASN A 79 -6.23 11.48 -0.65
C ASN A 79 -6.40 10.93 -2.06
N ASN A 80 -6.60 11.81 -3.04
CA ASN A 80 -6.83 11.44 -4.44
C ASN A 80 -5.54 11.01 -5.16
N GLU A 81 -4.39 11.26 -4.59
CA GLU A 81 -3.07 10.95 -5.20
C GLU A 81 -2.67 9.48 -5.08
N LEU A 82 -3.38 8.71 -4.24
CA LEU A 82 -3.07 7.29 -4.06
C LEU A 82 -3.86 6.42 -5.03
N PRO A 83 -3.25 5.37 -5.59
CA PRO A 83 -3.94 4.45 -6.48
C PRO A 83 -5.10 3.74 -5.77
N PHE A 84 -6.15 3.46 -6.53
CA PHE A 84 -7.27 2.68 -6.06
C PHE A 84 -7.14 1.23 -6.53
N ILE A 85 -7.33 0.27 -5.63
CA ILE A 85 -7.30 -1.15 -5.93
C ILE A 85 -8.72 -1.64 -6.14
N PHE A 86 -8.99 -2.15 -7.34
CA PHE A 86 -10.19 -2.90 -7.69
C PHE A 86 -9.91 -4.40 -7.55
N GLY A 87 -10.88 -5.14 -7.03
CA GLY A 87 -10.69 -6.55 -6.68
C GLY A 87 -10.34 -6.73 -5.20
N ASN A 88 -9.97 -7.95 -4.83
CA ASN A 88 -9.71 -8.29 -3.43
C ASN A 88 -8.41 -9.10 -3.29
N PRO A 89 -7.25 -8.47 -3.55
CA PRO A 89 -5.96 -9.13 -3.33
C PRO A 89 -5.70 -9.36 -1.84
N GLU A 90 -4.97 -10.42 -1.54
CA GLU A 90 -4.32 -10.55 -0.24
C GLU A 90 -3.24 -9.47 -0.09
N ILE A 91 -2.94 -9.08 1.13
CA ILE A 91 -2.00 -7.97 1.37
C ILE A 91 -0.60 -8.25 0.80
N PHE A 92 -0.14 -9.50 0.81
CA PHE A 92 1.16 -9.87 0.25
C PHE A 92 1.19 -9.76 -1.28
N GLU A 93 0.05 -10.01 -1.97
CA GLU A 93 -0.06 -9.85 -3.43
C GLU A 93 0.06 -8.38 -3.81
N PHE A 94 -0.57 -7.50 -3.03
CA PHE A 94 -0.39 -6.05 -3.21
C PHE A 94 1.06 -5.61 -2.99
N PHE A 95 1.72 -6.07 -1.93
CA PHE A 95 3.12 -5.70 -1.70
C PHE A 95 4.04 -6.22 -2.80
N LYS A 96 3.78 -7.43 -3.32
CA LYS A 96 4.55 -8.01 -4.42
C LYS A 96 4.46 -7.14 -5.68
N ILE A 97 3.24 -6.76 -6.10
CA ILE A 97 3.09 -5.90 -7.30
C ILE A 97 3.67 -4.50 -7.07
N LYS A 98 3.48 -3.93 -5.88
CA LYS A 98 4.06 -2.64 -5.54
C LYS A 98 5.59 -2.67 -5.60
N GLU A 99 6.23 -3.69 -5.06
CA GLU A 99 7.69 -3.86 -5.13
C GLU A 99 8.19 -3.96 -6.58
N ILE A 100 7.44 -4.66 -7.45
CA ILE A 100 7.77 -4.76 -8.87
C ILE A 100 7.67 -3.39 -9.54
N ILE A 101 6.62 -2.63 -9.26
CA ILE A 101 6.44 -1.27 -9.79
C ILE A 101 7.58 -0.36 -9.30
N ASP A 102 7.90 -0.37 -8.01
CA ASP A 102 8.96 0.44 -7.41
C ASP A 102 10.36 0.15 -8.00
N LYS A 103 10.59 -1.07 -8.49
CA LYS A 103 11.83 -1.49 -9.16
C LYS A 103 11.83 -1.21 -10.67
N SER A 104 10.71 -0.84 -11.24
CA SER A 104 10.55 -0.54 -12.66
C SER A 104 10.91 0.93 -12.95
N LYS A 105 10.78 1.32 -14.22
CA LYS A 105 10.95 2.72 -14.64
C LYS A 105 9.68 3.57 -14.46
N ILE A 106 8.54 2.96 -14.16
CA ILE A 106 7.28 3.69 -13.89
C ILE A 106 7.32 4.17 -12.45
N SER A 107 7.06 5.47 -12.24
CA SER A 107 6.86 5.99 -10.88
C SER A 107 5.54 5.46 -10.30
N TYR A 108 5.56 5.03 -9.05
CA TYR A 108 4.33 4.61 -8.36
C TYR A 108 3.27 5.72 -8.33
N THR A 109 3.68 6.98 -8.36
CA THR A 109 2.77 8.14 -8.42
C THR A 109 2.06 8.30 -9.76
N GLU A 110 2.51 7.62 -10.82
CA GLU A 110 1.85 7.60 -12.12
C GLU A 110 0.74 6.56 -12.20
N ILE A 111 0.63 5.67 -11.20
CA ILE A 111 -0.44 4.68 -11.13
C ILE A 111 -1.72 5.33 -10.61
N LYS A 112 -2.78 5.28 -11.41
CA LYS A 112 -4.12 5.75 -11.06
C LYS A 112 -4.94 4.65 -10.39
N ASN A 113 -4.96 3.46 -11.00
CA ASN A 113 -5.70 2.30 -10.52
C ASN A 113 -4.92 1.00 -10.71
N LEU A 114 -5.21 0.04 -9.83
CA LEU A 114 -4.71 -1.33 -9.87
C LEU A 114 -5.92 -2.26 -9.92
N TYR A 115 -6.01 -3.13 -10.93
CA TYR A 115 -7.09 -4.10 -11.05
C TYR A 115 -6.56 -5.49 -10.77
N PHE A 116 -7.09 -6.14 -9.73
CA PHE A 116 -6.75 -7.51 -9.37
C PHE A 116 -7.88 -8.45 -9.71
N PHE A 117 -7.59 -9.50 -10.46
CA PHE A 117 -8.55 -10.49 -10.90
C PHE A 117 -8.42 -11.81 -10.13
N SER A 118 -9.49 -12.61 -10.12
CA SER A 118 -9.51 -13.93 -9.47
C SER A 118 -8.47 -14.91 -10.04
N SER A 119 -8.03 -14.69 -11.28
CA SER A 119 -6.91 -15.40 -11.92
C SER A 119 -5.52 -15.00 -11.41
N LYS A 120 -5.46 -14.10 -10.40
CA LYS A 120 -4.23 -13.53 -9.81
C LYS A 120 -3.39 -12.71 -10.77
N ILE A 121 -4.00 -12.17 -11.80
CA ILE A 121 -3.38 -11.23 -12.72
C ILE A 121 -3.67 -9.80 -12.28
N TRP A 122 -2.79 -8.88 -12.70
CA TRP A 122 -2.90 -7.46 -12.45
C TRP A 122 -2.98 -6.68 -13.75
N ASP A 123 -3.92 -5.73 -13.82
CA ASP A 123 -3.88 -4.66 -14.81
C ASP A 123 -3.55 -3.35 -14.10
N LEU A 124 -2.69 -2.53 -14.71
CA LEU A 124 -2.31 -1.20 -14.23
C LEU A 124 -2.98 -0.16 -15.12
N GLU A 125 -3.62 0.83 -14.49
CA GLU A 125 -4.08 2.03 -15.18
C GLU A 125 -3.25 3.22 -14.73
N LEU A 126 -2.61 3.89 -15.68
CA LEU A 126 -1.81 5.09 -15.43
C LEU A 126 -2.70 6.34 -15.39
N ILE A 127 -2.18 7.45 -14.87
CA ILE A 127 -2.90 8.74 -14.78
C ILE A 127 -3.33 9.23 -16.16
N ASP A 128 -2.56 8.95 -17.19
CA ASP A 128 -2.86 9.32 -18.59
C ASP A 128 -3.86 8.37 -19.28
N ASN A 129 -4.48 7.46 -18.49
CA ASN A 129 -5.41 6.39 -18.86
C ASN A 129 -4.79 5.27 -19.72
N THR A 130 -3.47 5.15 -19.77
CA THR A 130 -2.82 3.99 -20.37
C THR A 130 -3.09 2.74 -19.51
N ILE A 131 -3.46 1.64 -20.16
CA ILE A 131 -3.73 0.36 -19.49
C ILE A 131 -2.64 -0.64 -19.87
N ILE A 132 -2.00 -1.23 -18.85
CA ILE A 132 -1.00 -2.28 -19.00
C ILE A 132 -1.55 -3.55 -18.37
N LYS A 133 -1.73 -4.60 -19.17
CA LYS A 133 -2.16 -5.93 -18.70
C LYS A 133 -0.96 -6.82 -18.47
N LEU A 134 -0.85 -7.35 -17.24
CA LEU A 134 0.30 -8.14 -16.81
C LEU A 134 -0.07 -9.62 -16.64
N PRO A 135 0.87 -10.55 -16.88
CA PRO A 135 0.67 -11.98 -16.65
C PRO A 135 0.66 -12.29 -15.14
N ASN A 136 0.33 -13.55 -14.79
CA ASN A 136 0.46 -14.05 -13.42
C ASN A 136 1.93 -14.30 -13.05
N ASP A 137 2.74 -14.77 -14.01
CA ASP A 137 4.14 -15.10 -13.83
C ASP A 137 5.05 -14.13 -14.58
N ASN A 138 6.29 -14.00 -14.14
CA ASN A 138 7.28 -13.12 -14.76
C ASN A 138 6.85 -11.65 -14.90
N ILE A 139 6.02 -11.17 -13.97
CA ILE A 139 5.42 -9.82 -14.00
C ILE A 139 6.46 -8.73 -14.23
N SER A 140 7.64 -8.84 -13.57
CA SER A 140 8.71 -7.84 -13.70
C SER A 140 9.25 -7.72 -15.12
N LEU A 141 9.44 -8.86 -15.82
CA LEU A 141 9.89 -8.87 -17.20
C LEU A 141 8.83 -8.29 -18.13
N ALA A 142 7.57 -8.72 -17.96
CA ALA A 142 6.45 -8.23 -18.75
C ALA A 142 6.24 -6.72 -18.58
N LEU A 143 6.33 -6.21 -17.35
CA LEU A 143 6.21 -4.77 -17.07
C LEU A 143 7.35 -3.99 -17.72
N ASN A 144 8.61 -4.44 -17.58
CA ASN A 144 9.74 -3.77 -18.20
C ASN A 144 9.63 -3.73 -19.73
N LEU A 145 9.16 -4.82 -20.34
CA LEU A 145 8.90 -4.84 -21.78
C LEU A 145 7.77 -3.88 -22.18
N ALA A 146 6.65 -3.88 -21.43
CA ALA A 146 5.52 -2.98 -21.68
C ALA A 146 5.91 -1.48 -21.62
N ILE A 147 6.83 -1.14 -20.71
CA ILE A 147 7.31 0.24 -20.53
C ILE A 147 7.97 0.80 -21.82
N GLU A 148 8.59 -0.05 -22.63
CA GLU A 148 9.24 0.37 -23.89
C GLU A 148 8.24 0.88 -24.93
N PHE A 149 6.94 0.60 -24.75
CA PHE A 149 5.86 0.95 -25.68
C PHE A 149 4.89 2.01 -25.13
N LEU A 150 5.18 2.62 -23.97
CA LEU A 150 4.26 3.55 -23.29
C LEU A 150 4.02 4.83 -24.08
N ASP A 151 5.04 5.38 -24.75
CA ASP A 151 4.96 6.71 -25.36
C ASP A 151 3.92 6.80 -26.49
N ASP A 152 3.69 5.68 -27.17
CA ASP A 152 2.87 5.65 -28.40
C ASP A 152 1.52 4.93 -28.21
N ASN A 153 1.30 4.25 -27.09
CA ASN A 153 0.17 3.32 -26.94
C ASN A 153 -0.59 3.54 -25.64
N LYS A 154 -1.92 3.53 -25.73
CA LYS A 154 -2.84 3.63 -24.58
C LYS A 154 -3.30 2.27 -24.06
N PHE A 155 -3.03 1.19 -24.76
CA PHE A 155 -3.35 -0.16 -24.35
C PHE A 155 -2.19 -1.09 -24.70
N ILE A 156 -1.67 -1.78 -23.69
CA ILE A 156 -0.52 -2.65 -23.78
C ILE A 156 -0.85 -3.96 -23.07
N ASP A 157 -0.98 -5.05 -23.81
CA ASP A 157 -1.20 -6.37 -23.23
C ASP A 157 0.10 -7.20 -23.30
N ALA A 158 0.71 -7.39 -22.12
CA ALA A 158 1.94 -8.12 -21.91
C ALA A 158 1.72 -9.51 -21.27
N ARG A 159 0.51 -10.07 -21.36
CA ARG A 159 0.18 -11.36 -20.72
C ARG A 159 0.76 -12.57 -21.46
N ILE A 160 1.14 -12.43 -22.72
CA ILE A 160 1.77 -13.50 -23.49
C ILE A 160 3.28 -13.36 -23.37
N GLU A 161 3.94 -14.44 -22.99
CA GLU A 161 5.39 -14.44 -22.80
C GLU A 161 6.14 -14.01 -24.07
N ASN A 162 7.05 -13.05 -23.93
CA ASN A 162 7.85 -12.45 -25.01
C ASN A 162 7.03 -11.81 -26.15
N GLN A 163 5.76 -11.44 -25.91
CA GLN A 163 4.93 -10.77 -26.89
C GLN A 163 4.21 -9.58 -26.23
N ILE A 164 4.06 -8.49 -26.99
CA ILE A 164 3.25 -7.34 -26.64
C ILE A 164 2.15 -7.21 -27.68
N ILE A 165 0.91 -7.09 -27.23
CA ILE A 165 -0.22 -6.75 -28.08
C ILE A 165 -0.54 -5.28 -27.78
N LEU A 166 -0.51 -4.46 -28.82
CA LEU A 166 -0.82 -3.05 -28.79
C LEU A 166 -2.18 -2.84 -29.47
N ASP A 167 -3.04 -2.03 -28.87
CA ASP A 167 -4.24 -1.56 -29.54
C ASP A 167 -4.03 -0.10 -29.94
N ASP A 168 -3.86 0.11 -31.23
CA ASP A 168 -3.70 1.42 -31.85
C ASP A 168 -5.11 1.96 -32.22
N SER A 169 -6.02 1.99 -31.28
CA SER A 169 -7.32 2.64 -31.49
C SER A 169 -7.17 4.16 -31.54
N ARG A 170 -6.43 4.65 -32.54
CA ARG A 170 -6.56 5.99 -33.07
C ARG A 170 -7.76 6.00 -34.01
N ILE A 171 -8.97 6.12 -33.43
CA ILE A 171 -10.14 6.55 -34.16
C ILE A 171 -10.73 7.75 -33.43
#